data_98f1786424109efd31aadae60e785159
#
_entry.id   98f1786424109efd31aadae60e785159
#
_cell.length_a   1.000
_cell.length_b   1.000
_cell.length_c   1.000
_cell.angle_alpha   90.00
_cell.angle_beta   90.00
_cell.angle_gamma   90.00
#
_symmetry.space_group_name_H-M   'P 1'
#
loop_
_entity.id
_entity.type
_entity.pdbx_description
1 polymer ?
#
loop_
_entity_poly.entity_id
_entity_poly.type
_entity_poly.pdbx_seq_one_letter_code
_entity_poly.pdbx_strand_id
1 'polypeptide(L)'
;SPSTEIVMQEKIEADYDLRIHVLGTSDGMGGREYKVIAAMKRMRVEGDFRTNFSLGGEIEAVDLDKKIKKIAIESAKAVGCLWAGVDIIIDKNTGNPYVLEVNSSPGTDGIEKATGINISELIADFLTSKDNWIRPKKISGFREMVTIPGVGSFVAKLDTGNGAASCSLHADSVEEEDGYLIWTMGGESYRNKILGTSKAEIGKTLHIRPIISLDVEFDGGKYKKIR
;
A
#
# COMPACT_ATOMS: atom_id res chain seq x y z
N SER A 1 32.75 -1.21 -28.05
CA SER A 1 32.85 -0.39 -26.82
C SER A 1 31.51 -0.44 -26.13
N PRO A 2 31.44 -0.59 -24.79
CA PRO A 2 30.18 -0.47 -24.08
C PRO A 2 29.63 0.94 -24.32
N SER A 3 28.37 1.02 -24.74
CA SER A 3 27.66 2.29 -24.84
C SER A 3 27.53 2.88 -23.44
N THR A 4 28.16 4.01 -23.19
CA THR A 4 28.00 4.72 -21.93
C THR A 4 26.67 5.47 -22.01
N GLU A 5 25.69 5.05 -21.25
CA GLU A 5 24.44 5.79 -21.10
C GLU A 5 24.70 7.02 -20.21
N ILE A 6 24.27 8.18 -20.68
CA ILE A 6 24.39 9.45 -19.95
C ILE A 6 22.99 9.95 -19.66
N VAL A 7 22.69 10.20 -18.38
CA VAL A 7 21.44 10.83 -17.95
C VAL A 7 21.68 12.34 -17.80
N MET A 8 20.87 13.13 -18.50
CA MET A 8 20.86 14.59 -18.33
C MET A 8 19.54 14.98 -17.68
N GLN A 9 19.62 15.80 -16.63
CA GLN A 9 18.46 16.28 -15.89
C GLN A 9 18.56 17.79 -15.66
N GLU A 10 17.41 18.45 -15.53
CA GLU A 10 17.34 19.82 -15.09
C GLU A 10 17.90 19.95 -13.66
N LYS A 11 18.76 20.93 -13.45
CA LYS A 11 19.28 21.21 -12.11
C LYS A 11 18.25 22.01 -11.31
N ILE A 12 17.80 21.46 -10.21
CA ILE A 12 16.92 22.14 -9.26
C ILE A 12 17.79 22.93 -8.26
N GLU A 13 17.50 24.23 -8.12
CA GLU A 13 18.18 25.06 -7.13
C GLU A 13 17.55 24.85 -5.75
N ALA A 14 18.36 24.38 -4.80
CA ALA A 14 17.93 24.12 -3.44
C ALA A 14 19.08 24.33 -2.45
N ASP A 15 18.75 24.72 -1.25
CA ASP A 15 19.72 24.95 -0.17
C ASP A 15 19.93 23.69 0.68
N TYR A 16 19.00 22.72 0.59
CA TYR A 16 19.01 21.45 1.29
C TYR A 16 18.20 20.40 0.53
N ASP A 17 18.35 19.15 0.94
CA ASP A 17 17.41 18.08 0.63
C ASP A 17 16.86 17.43 1.91
N LEU A 18 15.83 16.61 1.74
CA LEU A 18 15.18 15.84 2.78
C LEU A 18 15.46 14.37 2.57
N ARG A 19 16.02 13.69 3.57
CA ARG A 19 16.04 12.22 3.68
C ARG A 19 14.93 11.78 4.60
N ILE A 20 13.97 11.01 4.07
CA ILE A 20 12.76 10.61 4.76
C ILE A 20 12.69 9.08 4.81
N HIS A 21 12.72 8.50 6.01
CA HIS A 21 12.55 7.06 6.16
C HIS A 21 11.06 6.72 6.27
N VAL A 22 10.63 5.83 5.38
CA VAL A 22 9.25 5.34 5.30
C VAL A 22 9.25 3.85 5.56
N LEU A 23 8.31 3.38 6.39
CA LEU A 23 8.13 1.96 6.73
C LEU A 23 6.69 1.53 6.45
N GLY A 24 6.53 0.42 5.73
CA GLY A 24 5.24 -0.21 5.44
C GLY A 24 4.96 -1.33 6.43
N THR A 25 4.10 -1.09 7.41
CA THR A 25 3.66 -2.09 8.39
C THR A 25 2.43 -2.83 7.88
N SER A 26 2.08 -3.98 8.47
CA SER A 26 0.84 -4.67 8.17
C SER A 26 -0.37 -3.81 8.55
N ASP A 27 -1.38 -3.75 7.69
CA ASP A 27 -2.68 -3.14 8.01
C ASP A 27 -3.65 -4.11 8.72
N GLY A 28 -3.18 -5.32 9.04
CA GLY A 28 -3.97 -6.37 9.67
C GLY A 28 -4.97 -7.07 8.72
N MET A 29 -5.10 -6.61 7.48
CA MET A 29 -6.03 -7.16 6.46
C MET A 29 -5.30 -7.78 5.25
N GLY A 30 -3.99 -7.97 5.37
CA GLY A 30 -3.15 -8.53 4.30
C GLY A 30 -2.56 -7.49 3.36
N GLY A 31 -2.83 -6.21 3.60
CA GLY A 31 -2.21 -5.06 2.95
C GLY A 31 -1.12 -4.43 3.82
N ARG A 32 -0.74 -3.21 3.43
CA ARG A 32 0.27 -2.43 4.14
C ARG A 32 -0.14 -1.00 4.35
N GLU A 33 0.06 -0.53 5.57
CA GLU A 33 -0.01 0.86 5.92
C GLU A 33 1.41 1.45 5.96
N TYR A 34 1.66 2.51 5.23
CA TYR A 34 2.96 3.18 5.17
C TYR A 34 2.97 4.42 6.04
N LYS A 35 4.05 4.58 6.81
CA LYS A 35 4.26 5.76 7.64
C LYS A 35 5.69 6.28 7.53
N VAL A 36 5.85 7.57 7.70
CA VAL A 36 7.16 8.19 7.93
C VAL A 36 7.59 7.86 9.36
N ILE A 37 8.77 7.28 9.52
CA ILE A 37 9.33 6.90 10.83
C ILE A 37 10.40 7.89 11.31
N ALA A 38 11.09 8.55 10.39
CA ALA A 38 12.07 9.59 10.68
C ALA A 38 12.28 10.48 9.46
N ALA A 39 12.71 11.72 9.68
CA ALA A 39 13.10 12.64 8.64
C ALA A 39 14.24 13.55 9.08
N MET A 40 15.18 13.77 8.17
CA MET A 40 16.25 14.73 8.38
C MET A 40 16.43 15.62 7.14
N LYS A 41 16.94 16.80 7.39
CA LYS A 41 17.37 17.77 6.40
C LYS A 41 18.88 17.70 6.29
N ARG A 42 19.40 17.68 5.07
CA ARG A 42 20.84 17.68 4.79
C ARG A 42 21.17 19.00 4.10
N MET A 43 21.99 19.82 4.75
CA MET A 43 22.38 21.10 4.21
C MET A 43 23.39 20.92 3.08
N ARG A 44 23.29 21.75 2.08
CA ARG A 44 24.22 21.79 0.96
C ARG A 44 25.58 22.34 1.43
N VAL A 45 26.66 21.70 0.99
CA VAL A 45 28.01 22.23 1.22
C VAL A 45 28.32 23.23 0.13
N GLU A 46 28.88 24.37 0.50
CA GLU A 46 29.27 25.40 -0.48
C GLU A 46 30.28 24.84 -1.48
N GLY A 47 30.04 25.04 -2.76
CA GLY A 47 30.91 24.54 -3.84
C GLY A 47 30.60 23.10 -4.31
N ASP A 48 29.71 22.34 -3.66
CA ASP A 48 29.25 21.04 -4.14
C ASP A 48 27.74 21.07 -4.39
N PHE A 49 27.30 20.39 -5.44
CA PHE A 49 25.85 20.22 -5.72
C PHE A 49 25.23 19.07 -4.92
N ARG A 50 26.08 18.22 -4.29
CA ARG A 50 25.66 17.06 -3.50
C ARG A 50 25.45 17.44 -2.05
N THR A 51 24.46 16.82 -1.41
CA THR A 51 24.07 17.03 -0.01
C THR A 51 24.46 15.84 0.89
N ASN A 52 25.49 15.07 0.51
CA ASN A 52 25.87 13.87 1.23
C ASN A 52 26.48 14.17 2.61
N PHE A 53 25.91 13.58 3.67
CA PHE A 53 26.43 13.61 5.03
C PHE A 53 27.92 13.18 5.13
N SER A 54 28.30 12.15 4.35
CA SER A 54 29.69 11.66 4.28
C SER A 54 30.70 12.72 3.82
N LEU A 55 30.26 13.81 3.26
CA LEU A 55 31.09 14.95 2.82
C LEU A 55 31.15 16.09 3.84
N GLY A 56 30.63 15.91 5.06
CA GLY A 56 30.65 16.89 6.14
C GLY A 56 29.51 17.92 6.13
N GLY A 57 28.44 17.64 5.39
CA GLY A 57 27.22 18.47 5.42
C GLY A 57 26.54 18.43 6.79
N GLU A 58 25.98 19.57 7.21
CA GLU A 58 25.17 19.65 8.42
C GLU A 58 23.84 18.90 8.23
N ILE A 59 23.42 18.19 9.27
CA ILE A 59 22.18 17.44 9.33
C ILE A 59 21.35 17.89 10.53
N GLU A 60 20.04 17.98 10.35
CA GLU A 60 19.10 18.30 11.43
C GLU A 60 17.80 17.49 11.29
N ALA A 61 17.19 17.17 12.42
CA ALA A 61 15.84 16.59 12.42
C ALA A 61 14.85 17.62 11.87
N VAL A 62 13.82 17.15 11.15
CA VAL A 62 12.82 18.03 10.58
C VAL A 62 11.41 17.45 10.72
N ASP A 63 10.45 18.28 11.11
CA ASP A 63 9.05 17.97 10.99
C ASP A 63 8.56 18.31 9.58
N LEU A 64 7.96 17.31 8.94
CA LEU A 64 7.46 17.42 7.58
C LEU A 64 6.00 17.87 7.58
N ASP A 65 5.64 18.70 6.62
CA ASP A 65 4.24 18.97 6.32
C ASP A 65 3.51 17.74 5.74
N LYS A 66 2.18 17.81 5.68
CA LYS A 66 1.35 16.70 5.20
C LYS A 66 1.59 16.36 3.72
N LYS A 67 1.93 17.38 2.90
CA LYS A 67 2.18 17.20 1.46
C LYS A 67 3.45 16.40 1.24
N ILE A 68 4.53 16.76 1.92
CA ILE A 68 5.82 16.07 1.83
C ILE A 68 5.72 14.63 2.38
N LYS A 69 5.07 14.44 3.54
CA LYS A 69 4.80 13.09 4.10
C LYS A 69 4.07 12.22 3.10
N LYS A 70 3.03 12.76 2.45
CA LYS A 70 2.26 12.02 1.42
C LYS A 70 3.13 11.65 0.23
N ILE A 71 3.92 12.57 -0.31
CA ILE A 71 4.82 12.30 -1.44
C ILE A 71 5.80 11.19 -1.09
N ALA A 72 6.46 11.24 0.07
CA ALA A 72 7.40 10.22 0.50
C ALA A 72 6.74 8.83 0.60
N ILE A 73 5.55 8.75 1.21
CA ILE A 73 4.78 7.51 1.33
C ILE A 73 4.40 6.95 -0.04
N GLU A 74 3.84 7.77 -0.92
CA GLU A 74 3.42 7.31 -2.26
C GLU A 74 4.63 6.90 -3.12
N SER A 75 5.78 7.54 -2.95
CA SER A 75 7.03 7.14 -3.62
C SER A 75 7.51 5.76 -3.17
N ALA A 76 7.53 5.50 -1.86
CA ALA A 76 7.89 4.18 -1.32
C ALA A 76 6.92 3.08 -1.78
N LYS A 77 5.61 3.37 -1.82
CA LYS A 77 4.59 2.46 -2.35
C LYS A 77 4.77 2.17 -3.83
N ALA A 78 5.05 3.19 -4.64
CA ALA A 78 5.19 3.06 -6.09
C ALA A 78 6.29 2.06 -6.50
N VAL A 79 7.37 2.00 -5.72
CA VAL A 79 8.48 1.04 -5.95
C VAL A 79 8.34 -0.25 -5.13
N GLY A 80 7.30 -0.38 -4.31
CA GLY A 80 7.03 -1.59 -3.50
C GLY A 80 8.02 -1.82 -2.36
N CYS A 81 8.75 -0.80 -1.91
CA CYS A 81 9.71 -0.93 -0.81
C CYS A 81 8.98 -0.96 0.54
N LEU A 82 9.31 -1.96 1.37
CA LEU A 82 8.80 -2.04 2.74
C LEU A 82 9.43 -1.03 3.68
N TRP A 83 10.70 -0.80 3.51
CA TRP A 83 11.47 0.24 4.15
C TRP A 83 12.25 0.97 3.08
N ALA A 84 12.14 2.28 3.06
CA ALA A 84 12.77 3.12 2.06
C ALA A 84 13.29 4.42 2.66
N GLY A 85 14.43 4.87 2.15
CA GLY A 85 14.89 6.25 2.27
C GLY A 85 14.47 7.01 1.02
N VAL A 86 13.57 7.97 1.16
CA VAL A 86 13.11 8.82 0.07
C VAL A 86 13.83 10.15 0.16
N ASP A 87 14.51 10.52 -0.91
CA ASP A 87 15.21 11.80 -1.02
C ASP A 87 14.34 12.78 -1.81
N ILE A 88 14.04 13.92 -1.19
CA ILE A 88 13.21 14.98 -1.76
C ILE A 88 13.98 16.29 -1.70
N ILE A 89 14.04 16.98 -2.83
CA ILE A 89 14.58 18.33 -2.94
C ILE A 89 13.43 19.33 -3.06
N ILE A 90 13.58 20.48 -2.40
CA ILE A 90 12.61 21.58 -2.50
C ILE A 90 13.23 22.68 -3.34
N ASP A 91 12.64 22.98 -4.49
CA ASP A 91 13.08 24.09 -5.33
C ASP A 91 12.88 25.41 -4.58
N LYS A 92 13.97 26.13 -4.35
CA LYS A 92 13.93 27.38 -3.59
C LYS A 92 13.19 28.52 -4.29
N ASN A 93 13.03 28.44 -5.63
CA ASN A 93 12.37 29.47 -6.40
C ASN A 93 10.86 29.29 -6.43
N THR A 94 10.39 28.03 -6.47
CA THR A 94 8.97 27.70 -6.63
C THR A 94 8.34 27.07 -5.39
N GLY A 95 9.16 26.56 -4.45
CA GLY A 95 8.69 25.77 -3.31
C GLY A 95 8.19 24.37 -3.68
N ASN A 96 8.37 23.93 -4.92
CA ASN A 96 7.91 22.64 -5.36
C ASN A 96 8.85 21.51 -4.92
N PRO A 97 8.29 20.41 -4.37
CA PRO A 97 9.06 19.23 -4.03
C PRO A 97 9.29 18.34 -5.26
N TYR A 98 10.49 17.80 -5.39
CA TYR A 98 10.87 16.82 -6.39
C TYR A 98 11.52 15.61 -5.72
N VAL A 99 11.05 14.40 -6.04
CA VAL A 99 11.66 13.16 -5.58
C VAL A 99 12.91 12.89 -6.41
N LEU A 100 14.05 12.75 -5.76
CA LEU A 100 15.31 12.44 -6.41
C LEU A 100 15.52 10.94 -6.55
N GLU A 101 15.34 10.21 -5.44
CA GLU A 101 15.49 8.75 -5.41
C GLU A 101 14.65 8.10 -4.30
N VAL A 102 14.42 6.81 -4.46
CA VAL A 102 13.88 5.93 -3.43
C VAL A 102 14.89 4.80 -3.22
N ASN A 103 15.58 4.82 -2.09
CA ASN A 103 16.59 3.85 -1.74
C ASN A 103 15.99 2.74 -0.88
N SER A 104 16.09 1.48 -1.33
CA SER A 104 15.56 0.29 -0.63
C SER A 104 16.47 -0.22 0.50
N SER A 105 17.66 0.32 0.65
CA SER A 105 18.62 0.01 1.73
C SER A 105 19.30 1.29 2.21
N PRO A 106 18.53 2.21 2.82
CA PRO A 106 19.07 3.50 3.22
C PRO A 106 20.01 3.35 4.42
N GLY A 107 21.11 4.13 4.42
CA GLY A 107 21.96 4.22 5.61
C GLY A 107 21.22 4.90 6.77
N THR A 108 21.47 4.44 7.99
CA THR A 108 20.78 4.92 9.19
C THR A 108 21.59 5.92 10.02
N ASP A 109 22.92 5.91 9.95
CA ASP A 109 23.80 6.68 10.82
C ASP A 109 23.46 8.18 10.89
N GLY A 110 23.25 8.80 9.71
CA GLY A 110 22.97 10.23 9.63
C GLY A 110 21.61 10.59 10.24
N ILE A 111 20.57 9.83 9.90
CA ILE A 111 19.22 10.11 10.38
C ILE A 111 19.04 9.76 11.86
N GLU A 112 19.70 8.71 12.36
CA GLU A 112 19.77 8.37 13.79
C GLU A 112 20.47 9.47 14.59
N LYS A 113 21.59 9.98 14.08
CA LYS A 113 22.31 11.11 14.70
C LYS A 113 21.46 12.38 14.72
N ALA A 114 20.76 12.69 13.63
CA ALA A 114 19.96 13.92 13.52
C ALA A 114 18.70 13.85 14.41
N THR A 115 18.04 12.69 14.48
CA THR A 115 16.71 12.56 15.10
C THR A 115 16.76 11.97 16.52
N GLY A 116 17.84 11.29 16.90
CA GLY A 116 17.91 10.50 18.12
C GLY A 116 17.07 9.21 18.10
N ILE A 117 16.46 8.88 16.96
CA ILE A 117 15.62 7.68 16.80
C ILE A 117 16.51 6.51 16.38
N ASN A 118 16.47 5.41 17.11
CA ASN A 118 17.16 4.18 16.75
C ASN A 118 16.40 3.45 15.62
N ILE A 119 16.74 3.76 14.38
CA ILE A 119 16.10 3.16 13.19
C ILE A 119 16.40 1.67 13.11
N SER A 120 17.60 1.28 13.47
CA SER A 120 18.03 -0.13 13.45
C SER A 120 17.17 -0.99 14.37
N GLU A 121 16.83 -0.50 15.56
CA GLU A 121 15.92 -1.16 16.50
C GLU A 121 14.49 -1.23 15.95
N LEU A 122 13.96 -0.11 15.41
CA LEU A 122 12.65 -0.10 14.79
C LEU A 122 12.53 -1.13 13.65
N ILE A 123 13.56 -1.28 12.83
CA ILE A 123 13.57 -2.27 11.76
C ILE A 123 13.68 -3.69 12.32
N ALA A 124 14.50 -3.92 13.36
CA ALA A 124 14.58 -5.22 14.02
C ALA A 124 13.22 -5.64 14.62
N ASP A 125 12.55 -4.73 15.31
CA ASP A 125 11.20 -4.94 15.86
C ASP A 125 10.19 -5.24 14.77
N PHE A 126 10.25 -4.48 13.67
CA PHE A 126 9.41 -4.72 12.50
C PHE A 126 9.62 -6.14 11.93
N LEU A 127 10.87 -6.57 11.77
CA LEU A 127 11.20 -7.87 11.19
C LEU A 127 10.85 -9.05 12.10
N THR A 128 10.93 -8.86 13.42
CA THR A 128 10.63 -9.90 14.41
C THR A 128 9.14 -10.04 14.71
N SER A 129 8.35 -9.00 14.46
CA SER A 129 6.90 -9.04 14.63
C SER A 129 6.23 -9.84 13.52
N LYS A 130 5.63 -10.99 13.89
CA LYS A 130 4.91 -11.86 12.95
C LYS A 130 3.72 -11.17 12.28
N ASP A 131 3.17 -10.14 12.89
CA ASP A 131 2.04 -9.36 12.34
C ASP A 131 2.44 -8.57 11.09
N ASN A 132 3.74 -8.24 10.98
CA ASN A 132 4.28 -7.53 9.83
C ASN A 132 4.68 -8.46 8.67
N TRP A 133 4.71 -9.77 8.90
CA TRP A 133 5.11 -10.70 7.86
C TRP A 133 4.04 -10.77 6.78
N ILE A 134 4.47 -10.67 5.52
CA ILE A 134 3.59 -10.97 4.40
C ILE A 134 3.32 -12.46 4.47
N ARG A 135 2.05 -12.82 4.63
CA ARG A 135 1.66 -14.21 4.42
C ARG A 135 2.04 -14.58 2.99
N PRO A 136 2.73 -15.72 2.78
CA PRO A 136 3.03 -16.15 1.42
C PRO A 136 1.72 -16.18 0.64
N LYS A 137 1.77 -15.71 -0.62
CA LYS A 137 0.60 -15.82 -1.51
C LYS A 137 0.20 -17.28 -1.55
N LYS A 138 -1.05 -17.57 -1.21
CA LYS A 138 -1.57 -18.93 -1.29
C LYS A 138 -1.66 -19.32 -2.76
N ILE A 139 -1.15 -20.49 -3.08
CA ILE A 139 -1.35 -21.12 -4.39
C ILE A 139 -2.73 -21.76 -4.31
N SER A 140 -3.60 -21.41 -5.23
CA SER A 140 -4.94 -21.98 -5.34
C SER A 140 -5.16 -22.54 -6.74
N GLY A 141 -6.03 -23.53 -6.84
CA GLY A 141 -6.49 -24.05 -8.11
C GLY A 141 -7.49 -23.13 -8.81
N PHE A 142 -7.89 -23.51 -10.02
CA PHE A 142 -8.95 -22.81 -10.75
C PHE A 142 -10.31 -22.89 -10.06
N ARG A 143 -10.55 -23.98 -9.30
CA ARG A 143 -11.75 -24.20 -8.50
C ARG A 143 -11.35 -24.66 -7.10
N GLU A 144 -11.95 -24.06 -6.11
CA GLU A 144 -11.67 -24.33 -4.71
C GLU A 144 -12.94 -24.37 -3.87
N MET A 145 -12.89 -25.10 -2.76
CA MET A 145 -13.99 -25.11 -1.80
C MET A 145 -13.97 -23.84 -0.96
N VAL A 146 -15.06 -23.12 -0.96
CA VAL A 146 -15.27 -21.89 -0.19
C VAL A 146 -16.46 -22.10 0.75
N THR A 147 -16.32 -21.74 2.02
CA THR A 147 -17.40 -21.80 2.99
C THR A 147 -17.83 -20.37 3.37
N ILE A 148 -19.12 -20.11 3.28
CA ILE A 148 -19.73 -18.89 3.79
C ILE A 148 -20.43 -19.27 5.11
N PRO A 149 -19.93 -18.81 6.28
CA PRO A 149 -20.51 -19.17 7.57
C PRO A 149 -21.99 -18.86 7.64
N GLY A 150 -22.78 -19.84 8.06
CA GLY A 150 -24.22 -19.73 8.14
C GLY A 150 -25.00 -19.92 6.82
N VAL A 151 -24.28 -20.08 5.69
CA VAL A 151 -24.89 -20.30 4.38
C VAL A 151 -24.55 -21.68 3.83
N GLY A 152 -23.26 -22.02 3.77
CA GLY A 152 -22.83 -23.31 3.26
C GLY A 152 -21.44 -23.30 2.62
N SER A 153 -21.07 -24.47 2.05
CA SER A 153 -19.81 -24.65 1.33
C SER A 153 -20.08 -24.86 -0.15
N PHE A 154 -19.31 -24.17 -0.98
CA PHE A 154 -19.51 -24.11 -2.43
C PHE A 154 -18.19 -24.28 -3.15
N VAL A 155 -18.23 -24.86 -4.36
CA VAL A 155 -17.08 -24.83 -5.26
C VAL A 155 -17.06 -23.46 -5.96
N ALA A 156 -16.11 -22.62 -5.56
CA ALA A 156 -15.91 -21.31 -6.17
C ALA A 156 -14.91 -21.42 -7.33
N LYS A 157 -15.20 -20.74 -8.44
CA LYS A 157 -14.26 -20.47 -9.51
C LYS A 157 -13.44 -19.24 -9.11
N LEU A 158 -12.12 -19.38 -9.06
CA LEU A 158 -11.22 -18.25 -8.83
C LEU A 158 -10.92 -17.56 -10.16
N ASP A 159 -11.57 -16.41 -10.36
CA ASP A 159 -11.53 -15.68 -11.62
C ASP A 159 -10.81 -14.34 -11.46
N THR A 160 -9.64 -14.23 -12.07
CA THR A 160 -8.82 -13.01 -12.06
C THR A 160 -9.39 -11.88 -12.92
N GLY A 161 -10.35 -12.19 -13.80
CA GLY A 161 -11.01 -11.22 -14.67
C GLY A 161 -12.13 -10.41 -14.02
N ASN A 162 -12.53 -10.79 -12.80
CA ASN A 162 -13.68 -10.15 -12.12
C ASN A 162 -13.32 -8.86 -11.37
N GLY A 163 -12.10 -8.33 -11.55
CA GLY A 163 -11.60 -7.16 -10.83
C GLY A 163 -11.16 -7.47 -9.39
N ALA A 164 -10.24 -6.65 -8.87
CA ALA A 164 -9.53 -6.93 -7.61
C ALA A 164 -10.40 -6.80 -6.34
N ALA A 165 -11.65 -6.38 -6.43
CA ALA A 165 -12.44 -5.96 -5.27
C ALA A 165 -13.80 -6.65 -5.11
N SER A 166 -14.17 -7.60 -5.96
CA SER A 166 -15.49 -8.22 -5.87
C SER A 166 -15.51 -9.71 -6.19
N CYS A 167 -16.31 -10.45 -5.42
CA CYS A 167 -16.71 -11.81 -5.72
C CYS A 167 -18.15 -11.81 -6.21
N SER A 168 -18.56 -12.81 -6.98
CA SER A 168 -19.94 -13.00 -7.38
C SER A 168 -20.48 -14.27 -6.76
N LEU A 169 -21.62 -14.16 -6.06
CA LEU A 169 -22.38 -15.28 -5.54
C LEU A 169 -23.68 -15.41 -6.36
N HIS A 170 -24.02 -16.62 -6.75
CA HIS A 170 -25.28 -16.90 -7.44
C HIS A 170 -26.33 -17.32 -6.41
N ALA A 171 -27.32 -16.49 -6.19
CA ALA A 171 -28.44 -16.76 -5.31
C ALA A 171 -29.64 -17.32 -6.12
N ASP A 172 -30.52 -18.10 -5.46
CA ASP A 172 -31.72 -18.64 -6.08
C ASP A 172 -32.73 -17.53 -6.37
N SER A 173 -32.83 -16.55 -5.46
CA SER A 173 -33.63 -15.32 -5.66
C SER A 173 -32.96 -14.15 -4.94
N VAL A 174 -33.27 -12.94 -5.40
CA VAL A 174 -32.83 -11.68 -4.77
C VAL A 174 -33.99 -10.68 -4.80
N GLU A 175 -34.17 -9.95 -3.70
CA GLU A 175 -35.14 -8.87 -3.56
C GLU A 175 -34.52 -7.72 -2.74
N GLU A 176 -34.79 -6.48 -3.12
CA GLU A 176 -34.28 -5.32 -2.40
C GLU A 176 -35.42 -4.68 -1.59
N GLU A 177 -35.20 -4.53 -0.28
CA GLU A 177 -36.17 -3.90 0.64
C GLU A 177 -35.42 -2.98 1.62
N ASP A 178 -35.78 -1.72 1.68
CA ASP A 178 -35.29 -0.72 2.64
C ASP A 178 -33.75 -0.65 2.75
N GLY A 179 -33.04 -0.78 1.62
CA GLY A 179 -31.59 -0.74 1.58
C GLY A 179 -30.90 -2.05 2.01
N TYR A 180 -31.67 -3.13 2.13
CA TYR A 180 -31.19 -4.48 2.37
C TYR A 180 -31.46 -5.36 1.17
N LEU A 181 -30.58 -6.30 0.93
CA LEU A 181 -30.77 -7.43 0.02
C LEU A 181 -31.29 -8.61 0.81
N ILE A 182 -32.49 -9.07 0.43
CA ILE A 182 -33.07 -10.35 0.86
C ILE A 182 -32.73 -11.33 -0.26
N TRP A 183 -32.09 -12.41 0.06
CA TRP A 183 -31.68 -13.40 -0.93
C TRP A 183 -31.82 -14.82 -0.40
N THR A 184 -32.08 -15.75 -1.30
CA THR A 184 -32.27 -17.16 -0.93
C THR A 184 -31.22 -18.04 -1.56
N MET A 185 -30.85 -19.08 -0.86
CA MET A 185 -29.94 -20.12 -1.35
C MET A 185 -30.24 -21.44 -0.62
N GLY A 186 -30.47 -22.51 -1.41
CA GLY A 186 -30.77 -23.82 -0.85
C GLY A 186 -32.03 -23.87 0.01
N GLY A 187 -33.01 -23.01 -0.23
CA GLY A 187 -34.26 -22.93 0.51
C GLY A 187 -34.22 -22.05 1.77
N GLU A 188 -33.05 -21.57 2.17
CA GLU A 188 -32.87 -20.66 3.30
C GLU A 188 -32.83 -19.19 2.84
N SER A 189 -33.28 -18.26 3.69
CA SER A 189 -33.33 -16.83 3.39
C SER A 189 -32.34 -16.06 4.24
N TYR A 190 -31.67 -15.11 3.62
CA TYR A 190 -30.62 -14.27 4.23
C TYR A 190 -30.93 -12.79 3.99
N ARG A 191 -30.46 -11.93 4.92
CA ARG A 191 -30.66 -10.48 4.83
C ARG A 191 -29.35 -9.76 5.12
N ASN A 192 -28.86 -9.00 4.13
CA ASN A 192 -27.62 -8.24 4.25
C ASN A 192 -27.85 -6.78 3.80
N LYS A 193 -27.14 -5.85 4.46
CA LYS A 193 -27.16 -4.45 4.05
C LYS A 193 -26.51 -4.27 2.67
N ILE A 194 -27.17 -3.56 1.78
CA ILE A 194 -26.59 -3.19 0.49
C ILE A 194 -25.53 -2.10 0.72
N LEU A 195 -24.32 -2.33 0.21
CA LEU A 195 -23.18 -1.41 0.32
C LEU A 195 -22.99 -0.56 -0.92
N GLY A 196 -23.63 -0.92 -2.01
CA GLY A 196 -23.54 -0.26 -3.30
C GLY A 196 -24.01 -1.19 -4.42
N THR A 197 -23.73 -0.80 -5.65
CA THR A 197 -24.05 -1.59 -6.84
C THR A 197 -22.84 -1.72 -7.75
N SER A 198 -22.75 -2.84 -8.47
CA SER A 198 -21.80 -3.02 -9.56
C SER A 198 -22.52 -3.18 -10.88
N LYS A 199 -21.87 -2.79 -11.96
CA LYS A 199 -22.37 -2.97 -13.32
C LYS A 199 -21.57 -4.08 -13.99
N ALA A 200 -22.24 -5.08 -14.51
CA ALA A 200 -21.62 -6.14 -15.28
C ALA A 200 -22.33 -6.23 -16.65
N GLU A 201 -21.54 -6.20 -17.71
CA GLU A 201 -22.07 -6.40 -19.07
C GLU A 201 -21.88 -7.87 -19.43
N ILE A 202 -22.97 -8.56 -19.71
CA ILE A 202 -22.99 -9.95 -20.14
C ILE A 202 -23.62 -10.01 -21.52
N GLY A 203 -22.79 -10.25 -22.53
CA GLY A 203 -23.21 -10.12 -23.93
C GLY A 203 -23.53 -8.67 -24.26
N LYS A 204 -24.81 -8.37 -24.60
CA LYS A 204 -25.30 -7.01 -24.89
C LYS A 204 -26.20 -6.45 -23.76
N THR A 205 -26.29 -7.15 -22.64
CA THR A 205 -27.21 -6.77 -21.55
C THR A 205 -26.39 -6.26 -20.36
N LEU A 206 -26.77 -5.07 -19.89
CA LEU A 206 -26.22 -4.49 -18.67
C LEU A 206 -26.98 -5.04 -17.46
N HIS A 207 -26.24 -5.70 -16.56
CA HIS A 207 -26.76 -6.19 -15.29
C HIS A 207 -26.28 -5.29 -14.16
N ILE A 208 -27.22 -4.80 -13.36
CA ILE A 208 -26.93 -4.09 -12.12
C ILE A 208 -27.00 -5.13 -11.00
N ARG A 209 -25.93 -5.25 -10.21
CA ARG A 209 -25.83 -6.21 -9.13
C ARG A 209 -25.62 -5.49 -7.80
N PRO A 210 -26.44 -5.77 -6.77
CA PRO A 210 -26.19 -5.24 -5.44
C PRO A 210 -24.90 -5.82 -4.85
N ILE A 211 -24.20 -4.99 -4.09
CA ILE A 211 -22.97 -5.37 -3.36
C ILE A 211 -23.34 -5.52 -1.90
N ILE A 212 -23.08 -6.69 -1.34
CA ILE A 212 -23.16 -6.99 0.09
C ILE A 212 -21.80 -7.42 0.64
N SER A 213 -21.69 -7.58 1.94
CA SER A 213 -20.48 -8.08 2.59
C SER A 213 -20.75 -9.37 3.30
N LEU A 214 -19.92 -10.38 3.05
CA LEU A 214 -20.00 -11.70 3.67
C LEU A 214 -18.63 -12.09 4.25
N ASP A 215 -18.66 -12.88 5.32
CA ASP A 215 -17.46 -13.56 5.79
C ASP A 215 -17.28 -14.85 4.96
N VAL A 216 -16.04 -15.17 4.64
CA VAL A 216 -15.70 -16.32 3.80
C VAL A 216 -14.55 -17.10 4.42
N GLU A 217 -14.65 -18.41 4.42
CA GLU A 217 -13.56 -19.32 4.80
C GLU A 217 -13.04 -20.03 3.55
N PHE A 218 -11.72 -20.01 3.38
CA PHE A 218 -11.06 -20.58 2.23
C PHE A 218 -9.69 -21.11 2.64
N ASP A 219 -9.35 -22.34 2.29
CA ASP A 219 -8.05 -22.96 2.55
C ASP A 219 -7.56 -22.75 4.00
N GLY A 220 -8.44 -22.99 4.98
CA GLY A 220 -8.17 -22.82 6.42
C GLY A 220 -8.01 -21.36 6.87
N GLY A 221 -8.14 -20.39 5.98
CA GLY A 221 -8.16 -18.95 6.30
C GLY A 221 -9.59 -18.44 6.47
N LYS A 222 -9.77 -17.47 7.37
CA LYS A 222 -11.03 -16.75 7.55
C LYS A 222 -10.88 -15.34 7.03
N TYR A 223 -11.69 -15.00 6.06
CA TYR A 223 -11.70 -13.66 5.43
C TYR A 223 -12.99 -12.96 5.80
N LYS A 224 -12.88 -11.81 6.45
CA LYS A 224 -14.03 -11.05 6.92
C LYS A 224 -14.38 -9.94 5.95
N LYS A 225 -15.69 -9.67 5.82
CA LYS A 225 -16.24 -8.55 5.06
C LYS A 225 -15.80 -8.53 3.59
N ILE A 226 -15.74 -9.70 2.95
CA ILE A 226 -15.56 -9.80 1.51
C ILE A 226 -16.78 -9.20 0.80
N ARG A 227 -16.54 -8.43 -0.27
CA ARG A 227 -17.57 -7.77 -1.08
C ARG A 227 -17.79 -8.48 -2.39
#